data_8a205351fd08124d57d25330f8d260e4
#
_entry.id   8a205351fd08124d57d25330f8d260e4
#
_cell.length_a   1.000
_cell.length_b   1.000
_cell.length_c   1.000
_cell.angle_alpha   90.00
_cell.angle_beta   90.00
_cell.angle_gamma   90.00
#
_symmetry.space_group_name_H-M   'P 1'
#
loop_
_entity.id
_entity.type
_entity.pdbx_description
1 polymer ?
#
loop_
_entity_poly.entity_id
_entity_poly.type
_entity_poly.pdbx_seq_one_letter_code
_entity_poly.pdbx_strand_id
1 'polypeptide(L)'
;LDNIPKHMQDAVIASEDRRFYDHWGLSLRSVARAIGINILSLSYRQGFSTLTQQLARNLYKTIGFEDSILRKIKEVITAVQIERTYTKDEILEMYLNTVHFGHGTYGVEAATKRFYGKESKELSVDESALLVGLLPSPASYSPIRHPDRARKRRNTVLRLMRDQGYISHNEHAQYRAMTLEAVNELPMRGKAPYFTEYVRRLLEKEDEALDI
;
A
#
# COMPACT_ATOMS: atom_id res chain seq x y z
N LEU A 1 4.49 1.83 15.51
CA LEU A 1 5.36 2.34 14.42
C LEU A 1 6.86 2.09 14.66
N ASP A 2 7.28 1.80 15.89
CA ASP A 2 8.71 1.75 16.29
C ASP A 2 9.54 0.73 15.49
N ASN A 3 8.92 -0.35 15.03
CA ASN A 3 9.58 -1.38 14.21
C ASN A 3 9.49 -1.12 12.69
N ILE A 4 8.87 -0.01 12.27
CA ILE A 4 8.72 0.35 10.85
C ILE A 4 9.61 1.57 10.57
N PRO A 5 10.62 1.45 9.69
CA PRO A 5 11.55 2.55 9.43
C PRO A 5 10.84 3.83 9.01
N LYS A 6 11.38 4.97 9.42
CA LYS A 6 10.79 6.28 9.12
C LYS A 6 10.62 6.51 7.60
N HIS A 7 11.60 6.10 6.80
CA HIS A 7 11.51 6.23 5.35
C HIS A 7 10.42 5.36 4.70
N MET A 8 9.99 4.25 5.33
CA MET A 8 8.80 3.49 4.88
C MET A 8 7.51 4.29 5.15
N GLN A 9 7.41 4.90 6.33
CA GLN A 9 6.30 5.78 6.70
C GLN A 9 6.23 6.98 5.73
N ASP A 10 7.35 7.64 5.49
CA ASP A 10 7.47 8.79 4.60
C ASP A 10 7.13 8.43 3.13
N ALA A 11 7.55 7.26 2.67
CA ALA A 11 7.24 6.77 1.32
C ALA A 11 5.73 6.58 1.12
N VAL A 12 5.04 6.01 2.12
CA VAL A 12 3.57 5.84 2.07
C VAL A 12 2.88 7.21 2.05
N ILE A 13 3.26 8.11 2.95
CA ILE A 13 2.69 9.46 3.02
C ILE A 13 2.94 10.20 1.69
N ALA A 14 4.17 10.15 1.17
CA ALA A 14 4.53 10.81 -0.07
C ALA A 14 3.73 10.30 -1.29
N SER A 15 3.43 9.00 -1.33
CA SER A 15 2.76 8.36 -2.46
C SER A 15 1.24 8.40 -2.36
N GLU A 16 0.70 8.04 -1.20
CA GLU A 16 -0.73 7.78 -1.04
C GLU A 16 -1.50 8.99 -0.50
N ASP A 17 -0.89 9.74 0.45
CA ASP A 17 -1.60 10.84 1.12
C ASP A 17 -0.66 11.91 1.65
N ARG A 18 -0.19 12.80 0.77
CA ARG A 18 0.81 13.85 1.07
C ARG A 18 0.45 14.77 2.23
N ARG A 19 -0.83 14.84 2.57
CA ARG A 19 -1.36 15.73 3.60
C ARG A 19 -1.99 14.94 4.73
N PHE A 20 -1.54 13.71 4.93
CA PHE A 20 -2.09 12.80 5.91
C PHE A 20 -2.23 13.42 7.30
N TYR A 21 -1.23 14.16 7.75
CA TYR A 21 -1.24 14.83 9.05
C TYR A 21 -2.07 16.12 9.10
N ASP A 22 -2.48 16.68 7.95
CA ASP A 22 -3.17 17.98 7.87
C ASP A 22 -4.71 17.87 7.83
N HIS A 23 -5.25 16.67 7.61
CA HIS A 23 -6.69 16.47 7.49
C HIS A 23 -7.18 15.38 8.46
N TRP A 24 -8.47 15.30 8.69
CA TRP A 24 -9.12 14.30 9.55
C TRP A 24 -10.03 13.38 8.73
N GLY A 25 -9.37 12.47 8.02
CA GLY A 25 -10.00 11.41 7.23
C GLY A 25 -10.47 11.83 5.84
N LEU A 26 -10.65 13.12 5.60
CA LEU A 26 -11.14 13.67 4.34
C LEU A 26 -10.24 14.80 3.86
N SER A 27 -9.76 14.71 2.64
CA SER A 27 -9.06 15.80 1.96
C SER A 27 -9.98 16.46 0.95
N LEU A 28 -10.76 17.46 1.39
CA LEU A 28 -11.66 18.23 0.52
C LEU A 28 -10.95 18.83 -0.69
N ARG A 29 -9.69 19.25 -0.53
CA ARG A 29 -8.86 19.77 -1.62
C ARG A 29 -8.48 18.67 -2.62
N SER A 30 -8.26 17.44 -2.16
CA SER A 30 -8.01 16.28 -3.04
C SER A 30 -9.29 15.92 -3.80
N VAL A 31 -10.44 15.98 -3.17
CA VAL A 31 -11.75 15.78 -3.80
C VAL A 31 -12.01 16.85 -4.86
N ALA A 32 -11.82 18.13 -4.53
CA ALA A 32 -12.03 19.24 -5.48
C ALA A 32 -11.08 19.17 -6.68
N ARG A 33 -9.80 18.86 -6.45
CA ARG A 33 -8.81 18.66 -7.51
C ARG A 33 -9.19 17.48 -8.41
N ALA A 34 -9.69 16.43 -7.83
CA ALA A 34 -10.14 15.25 -8.52
C ALA A 34 -11.31 15.51 -9.46
N ILE A 35 -12.29 16.22 -8.97
CA ILE A 35 -13.42 16.66 -9.78
C ILE A 35 -12.91 17.50 -10.96
N GLY A 36 -12.01 18.45 -10.71
CA GLY A 36 -11.42 19.30 -11.75
C GLY A 36 -10.63 18.51 -12.81
N ILE A 37 -9.77 17.57 -12.40
CA ILE A 37 -8.94 16.76 -13.32
C ILE A 37 -9.79 15.74 -14.08
N ASN A 38 -10.77 15.10 -13.44
CA ASN A 38 -11.64 14.12 -14.10
C ASN A 38 -12.58 14.78 -15.11
N ILE A 39 -13.06 16.00 -14.84
CA ILE A 39 -13.84 16.78 -15.81
C ILE A 39 -12.97 17.17 -17.01
N LEU A 40 -11.70 17.56 -16.79
CA LEU A 40 -10.80 18.00 -17.86
C LEU A 40 -10.16 16.87 -18.65
N SER A 41 -9.94 15.68 -18.05
CA SER A 41 -9.17 14.59 -18.68
C SER A 41 -10.00 13.41 -19.20
N LEU A 42 -11.32 13.37 -18.93
CA LEU A 42 -12.21 12.24 -19.26
C LEU A 42 -11.64 10.87 -18.84
N SER A 43 -10.67 10.84 -17.91
CA SER A 43 -10.03 9.60 -17.47
C SER A 43 -9.79 9.60 -15.96
N TYR A 44 -10.07 8.47 -15.35
CA TYR A 44 -9.87 8.19 -13.92
C TYR A 44 -8.37 8.00 -13.61
N ARG A 45 -7.62 9.10 -13.47
CA ARG A 45 -6.14 9.06 -13.40
C ARG A 45 -5.49 9.19 -12.04
N GLN A 46 -6.20 9.57 -10.97
CA GLN A 46 -5.61 9.71 -9.63
C GLN A 46 -6.50 9.13 -8.55
N GLY A 47 -5.89 8.39 -7.61
CA GLY A 47 -6.55 7.96 -6.37
C GLY A 47 -6.83 9.17 -5.47
N PHE A 48 -8.06 9.27 -4.96
CA PHE A 48 -8.54 10.40 -4.16
C PHE A 48 -8.82 10.02 -2.71
N SER A 49 -8.63 8.73 -2.40
CA SER A 49 -8.89 8.22 -1.07
C SER A 49 -7.70 8.53 -0.17
N THR A 50 -7.99 9.06 1.01
CA THR A 50 -6.99 9.22 2.07
C THR A 50 -6.55 7.85 2.60
N LEU A 51 -5.40 7.80 3.31
CA LEU A 51 -4.94 6.60 4.00
C LEU A 51 -6.01 6.05 4.94
N THR A 52 -6.71 6.93 5.66
CA THR A 52 -7.78 6.54 6.58
C THR A 52 -8.97 5.91 5.87
N GLN A 53 -9.35 6.41 4.68
CA GLN A 53 -10.41 5.80 3.86
C GLN A 53 -9.98 4.42 3.31
N GLN A 54 -8.71 4.28 2.90
CA GLN A 54 -8.17 3.00 2.48
C GLN A 54 -8.13 2.00 3.65
N LEU A 55 -7.73 2.45 4.84
CA LEU A 55 -7.76 1.65 6.06
C LEU A 55 -9.18 1.21 6.40
N ALA A 56 -10.16 2.12 6.37
CA ALA A 56 -11.57 1.81 6.61
C ALA A 56 -12.05 0.67 5.70
N ARG A 57 -11.74 0.73 4.40
CA ARG A 57 -12.09 -0.30 3.44
C ARG A 57 -11.40 -1.64 3.74
N ASN A 58 -10.14 -1.62 4.17
CA ASN A 58 -9.38 -2.85 4.45
C ASN A 58 -9.83 -3.56 5.73
N LEU A 59 -10.26 -2.80 6.75
CA LEU A 59 -10.65 -3.34 8.05
C LEU A 59 -12.09 -3.84 8.10
N TYR A 60 -13.00 -3.21 7.36
CA TYR A 60 -14.44 -3.47 7.51
C TYR A 60 -14.99 -4.17 6.27
N LYS A 61 -15.15 -5.49 6.35
CA LYS A 61 -15.77 -6.32 5.29
C LYS A 61 -17.15 -5.81 4.86
N THR A 62 -17.91 -5.22 5.81
CA THR A 62 -19.25 -4.65 5.56
C THR A 62 -19.26 -3.46 4.60
N ILE A 63 -18.09 -2.82 4.34
CA ILE A 63 -17.97 -1.75 3.36
C ILE A 63 -18.03 -2.33 1.93
N GLY A 64 -17.50 -3.55 1.74
CA GLY A 64 -17.45 -4.23 0.45
C GLY A 64 -16.38 -3.67 -0.49
N PHE A 65 -16.17 -4.35 -1.60
CA PHE A 65 -15.22 -3.97 -2.65
C PHE A 65 -15.90 -3.53 -3.95
N GLU A 66 -17.24 -3.58 -4.01
CA GLU A 66 -17.99 -3.13 -5.17
C GLU A 66 -17.85 -1.63 -5.40
N ASP A 67 -17.69 -1.23 -6.64
CA ASP A 67 -17.61 0.18 -7.01
C ASP A 67 -18.99 0.82 -7.00
N SER A 68 -19.38 1.38 -5.84
CA SER A 68 -20.66 2.05 -5.65
C SER A 68 -20.51 3.36 -4.87
N ILE A 69 -21.42 4.29 -5.11
CA ILE A 69 -21.51 5.56 -4.36
C ILE A 69 -21.77 5.27 -2.88
N LEU A 70 -22.63 4.28 -2.60
CA LEU A 70 -22.96 3.89 -1.22
C LEU A 70 -21.73 3.39 -0.46
N ARG A 71 -20.90 2.56 -1.11
CA ARG A 71 -19.63 2.13 -0.54
C ARG A 71 -18.76 3.34 -0.18
N LYS A 72 -18.66 4.32 -1.10
CA LYS A 72 -17.84 5.51 -0.84
C LYS A 72 -18.35 6.36 0.33
N ILE A 73 -19.65 6.44 0.51
CA ILE A 73 -20.26 7.10 1.68
C ILE A 73 -19.90 6.35 2.98
N LYS A 74 -20.00 5.02 2.98
CA LYS A 74 -19.61 4.19 4.14
C LYS A 74 -18.13 4.37 4.48
N GLU A 75 -17.21 4.34 3.48
CA GLU A 75 -15.79 4.60 3.67
C GLU A 75 -15.55 5.96 4.36
N VAL A 76 -16.23 7.00 3.90
CA VAL A 76 -16.10 8.36 4.44
C VAL A 76 -16.56 8.43 5.90
N ILE A 77 -17.75 7.89 6.20
CA ILE A 77 -18.27 7.87 7.57
C ILE A 77 -17.33 7.10 8.50
N THR A 78 -16.88 5.93 8.08
CA THR A 78 -15.96 5.09 8.86
C THR A 78 -14.59 5.76 9.03
N ALA A 79 -14.07 6.43 8.01
CA ALA A 79 -12.82 7.17 8.11
C ALA A 79 -12.91 8.31 9.15
N VAL A 80 -14.02 9.03 9.20
CA VAL A 80 -14.25 10.07 10.24
C VAL A 80 -14.33 9.45 11.63
N GLN A 81 -14.96 8.27 11.79
CA GLN A 81 -15.00 7.57 13.06
C GLN A 81 -13.61 7.12 13.52
N ILE A 82 -12.80 6.57 12.62
CA ILE A 82 -11.41 6.17 12.89
C ILE A 82 -10.60 7.40 13.36
N GLU A 83 -10.67 8.51 12.66
CA GLU A 83 -9.93 9.74 13.00
C GLU A 83 -10.37 10.38 14.33
N ARG A 84 -11.59 10.11 14.79
CA ARG A 84 -12.04 10.54 16.12
C ARG A 84 -11.56 9.66 17.25
N THR A 85 -11.18 8.43 16.94
CA THR A 85 -10.84 7.40 17.93
C THR A 85 -9.34 7.20 18.07
N TYR A 86 -8.60 7.33 16.96
CA TYR A 86 -7.18 7.01 16.86
C TYR A 86 -6.36 8.21 16.44
N THR A 87 -5.13 8.30 16.92
CA THR A 87 -4.13 9.27 16.48
C THR A 87 -3.66 8.98 15.06
N LYS A 88 -3.06 9.94 14.39
CA LYS A 88 -2.48 9.77 13.05
C LYS A 88 -1.44 8.64 13.00
N ASP A 89 -0.62 8.54 14.00
CA ASP A 89 0.42 7.51 14.08
C ASP A 89 -0.18 6.11 14.24
N GLU A 90 -1.21 5.96 15.08
CA GLU A 90 -1.95 4.70 15.19
C GLU A 90 -2.66 4.32 13.88
N ILE A 91 -3.24 5.28 13.16
CA ILE A 91 -3.87 5.07 11.85
C ILE A 91 -2.82 4.61 10.83
N LEU A 92 -1.66 5.25 10.79
CA LEU A 92 -0.58 4.88 9.89
C LEU A 92 -0.04 3.47 10.21
N GLU A 93 0.12 3.15 11.49
CA GLU A 93 0.53 1.83 11.94
C GLU A 93 -0.47 0.75 11.54
N MET A 94 -1.76 0.96 11.80
CA MET A 94 -2.82 0.04 11.38
C MET A 94 -2.83 -0.15 9.87
N TYR A 95 -2.66 0.93 9.09
CA TYR A 95 -2.60 0.87 7.63
C TYR A 95 -1.42 0.00 7.16
N LEU A 96 -0.21 0.29 7.65
CA LEU A 96 1.00 -0.45 7.27
C LEU A 96 0.96 -1.92 7.66
N ASN A 97 0.22 -2.27 8.71
CA ASN A 97 0.06 -3.66 9.17
C ASN A 97 -1.06 -4.42 8.46
N THR A 98 -1.97 -3.74 7.73
CA THR A 98 -3.15 -4.37 7.12
C THR A 98 -3.21 -4.30 5.61
N VAL A 99 -2.46 -3.37 4.99
CA VAL A 99 -2.52 -3.16 3.54
C VAL A 99 -1.95 -4.36 2.77
N HIS A 100 -2.57 -4.66 1.63
CA HIS A 100 -2.19 -5.78 0.76
C HIS A 100 -1.06 -5.39 -0.18
N PHE A 101 0.06 -6.12 -0.11
CA PHE A 101 1.25 -5.93 -0.96
C PHE A 101 1.34 -6.92 -2.14
N GLY A 102 0.34 -7.75 -2.34
CA GLY A 102 0.34 -8.80 -3.36
C GLY A 102 0.88 -10.14 -2.85
N HIS A 103 0.77 -11.17 -3.70
CA HIS A 103 1.21 -12.53 -3.38
C HIS A 103 0.65 -13.09 -2.05
N GLY A 104 -0.57 -12.71 -1.68
CA GLY A 104 -1.20 -13.11 -0.42
C GLY A 104 -0.57 -12.48 0.83
N THR A 105 0.22 -11.41 0.69
CA THR A 105 0.89 -10.75 1.80
C THR A 105 0.15 -9.50 2.25
N TYR A 106 -0.19 -9.46 3.53
CA TYR A 106 -0.81 -8.33 4.22
C TYR A 106 0.13 -7.81 5.30
N GLY A 107 0.32 -6.50 5.33
CA GLY A 107 1.22 -5.82 6.25
C GLY A 107 2.67 -5.78 5.79
N VAL A 108 3.37 -4.73 6.24
CA VAL A 108 4.75 -4.43 5.83
C VAL A 108 5.75 -5.51 6.25
N GLU A 109 5.58 -6.08 7.44
CA GLU A 109 6.48 -7.13 7.95
C GLU A 109 6.41 -8.40 7.08
N ALA A 110 5.19 -8.85 6.75
CA ALA A 110 5.00 -10.01 5.88
C ALA A 110 5.50 -9.72 4.46
N ALA A 111 5.28 -8.51 3.94
CA ALA A 111 5.78 -8.09 2.63
C ALA A 111 7.31 -8.06 2.60
N THR A 112 7.96 -7.51 3.64
CA THR A 112 9.42 -7.47 3.73
C THR A 112 10.02 -8.88 3.75
N LYS A 113 9.46 -9.76 4.55
CA LYS A 113 9.87 -11.18 4.57
C LYS A 113 9.66 -11.84 3.22
N ARG A 114 8.53 -11.57 2.55
CA ARG A 114 8.20 -12.18 1.25
C ARG A 114 9.12 -11.72 0.13
N PHE A 115 9.42 -10.43 0.06
CA PHE A 115 10.17 -9.86 -1.06
C PHE A 115 11.68 -9.78 -0.82
N TYR A 116 12.12 -9.71 0.45
CA TYR A 116 13.52 -9.47 0.81
C TYR A 116 14.11 -10.48 1.81
N GLY A 117 13.28 -11.32 2.44
CA GLY A 117 13.73 -12.33 3.39
C GLY A 117 14.26 -11.79 4.72
N LYS A 118 13.94 -10.52 5.07
CA LYS A 118 14.42 -9.82 6.28
C LYS A 118 13.28 -9.17 7.06
N GLU A 119 13.58 -8.57 8.20
CA GLU A 119 12.62 -7.84 9.04
C GLU A 119 12.35 -6.44 8.48
N SER A 120 11.18 -5.88 8.76
CA SER A 120 10.78 -4.55 8.25
C SER A 120 11.70 -3.42 8.71
N LYS A 121 12.27 -3.52 9.91
CA LYS A 121 13.24 -2.54 10.43
C LYS A 121 14.54 -2.44 9.62
N GLU A 122 14.84 -3.47 8.79
CA GLU A 122 16.04 -3.56 7.96
C GLU A 122 15.83 -3.06 6.53
N LEU A 123 14.60 -2.61 6.20
CA LEU A 123 14.31 -2.05 4.87
C LEU A 123 15.20 -0.85 4.58
N SER A 124 15.73 -0.78 3.37
CA SER A 124 16.35 0.44 2.84
C SER A 124 15.30 1.38 2.24
N VAL A 125 15.73 2.60 1.87
CA VAL A 125 14.82 3.60 1.28
C VAL A 125 14.25 3.14 -0.06
N ASP A 126 15.06 2.57 -0.93
CA ASP A 126 14.64 2.09 -2.25
C ASP A 126 13.74 0.85 -2.17
N GLU A 127 13.98 -0.04 -1.21
CA GLU A 127 13.12 -1.18 -0.92
C GLU A 127 11.75 -0.73 -0.38
N SER A 128 11.73 0.23 0.55
CA SER A 128 10.50 0.86 1.03
C SER A 128 9.73 1.50 -0.11
N ALA A 129 10.41 2.24 -0.98
CA ALA A 129 9.80 2.83 -2.16
C ALA A 129 9.27 1.79 -3.15
N LEU A 130 9.92 0.61 -3.26
CA LEU A 130 9.40 -0.49 -4.07
C LEU A 130 8.11 -1.05 -3.46
N LEU A 131 8.11 -1.40 -2.18
CA LEU A 131 6.91 -1.93 -1.51
C LEU A 131 5.73 -0.97 -1.64
N VAL A 132 5.93 0.31 -1.35
CA VAL A 132 4.89 1.34 -1.53
C VAL A 132 4.45 1.45 -3.00
N GLY A 133 5.36 1.26 -3.93
CA GLY A 133 5.06 1.20 -5.35
C GLY A 133 4.07 0.12 -5.75
N LEU A 134 3.94 -0.96 -4.98
CA LEU A 134 3.01 -2.07 -5.25
C LEU A 134 1.56 -1.71 -4.92
N LEU A 135 1.32 -0.84 -3.94
CA LEU A 135 0.01 -0.61 -3.32
C LEU A 135 -1.13 -0.31 -4.30
N PRO A 136 -0.95 0.50 -5.36
CA PRO A 136 -2.05 0.82 -6.28
C PRO A 136 -2.53 -0.38 -7.11
N SER A 137 -1.66 -1.34 -7.40
CA SER A 137 -1.99 -2.56 -8.14
C SER A 137 -0.91 -3.62 -7.93
N PRO A 138 -0.94 -4.37 -6.81
CA PRO A 138 0.12 -5.30 -6.46
C PRO A 138 0.39 -6.38 -7.50
N ALA A 139 -0.63 -6.84 -8.19
CA ALA A 139 -0.48 -7.82 -9.28
C ALA A 139 0.25 -7.24 -10.49
N SER A 140 -0.08 -6.00 -10.89
CA SER A 140 0.48 -5.32 -12.07
C SER A 140 1.90 -4.81 -11.86
N TYR A 141 2.27 -4.50 -10.60
CA TYR A 141 3.57 -3.97 -10.21
C TYR A 141 4.45 -4.98 -9.47
N SER A 142 4.06 -6.27 -9.46
CA SER A 142 4.84 -7.33 -8.83
C SER A 142 6.29 -7.33 -9.34
N PRO A 143 7.31 -7.21 -8.45
CA PRO A 143 8.71 -7.26 -8.88
C PRO A 143 9.12 -8.63 -9.40
N ILE A 144 8.39 -9.68 -9.01
CA ILE A 144 8.62 -11.06 -9.45
C ILE A 144 8.07 -11.26 -10.88
N ARG A 145 6.86 -10.75 -11.17
CA ARG A 145 6.19 -10.98 -12.47
C ARG A 145 6.50 -9.88 -13.50
N HIS A 146 6.69 -8.65 -13.03
CA HIS A 146 6.81 -7.46 -13.88
C HIS A 146 7.91 -6.50 -13.35
N PRO A 147 9.19 -6.94 -13.31
CA PRO A 147 10.28 -6.19 -12.70
C PRO A 147 10.46 -4.77 -13.24
N ASP A 148 10.28 -4.58 -14.56
CA ASP A 148 10.39 -3.25 -15.17
C ASP A 148 9.27 -2.30 -14.75
N ARG A 149 8.04 -2.80 -14.58
CA ARG A 149 6.93 -1.99 -14.06
C ARG A 149 7.15 -1.66 -12.59
N ALA A 150 7.61 -2.61 -11.80
CA ALA A 150 7.97 -2.42 -10.41
C ALA A 150 9.06 -1.36 -10.26
N ARG A 151 10.14 -1.43 -11.06
CA ARG A 151 11.21 -0.44 -11.07
C ARG A 151 10.72 0.97 -11.44
N LYS A 152 9.89 1.09 -12.47
CA LYS A 152 9.29 2.37 -12.85
C LYS A 152 8.43 2.94 -11.72
N ARG A 153 7.69 2.08 -11.03
CA ARG A 153 6.83 2.48 -9.92
C ARG A 153 7.62 2.88 -8.68
N ARG A 154 8.68 2.11 -8.30
CA ARG A 154 9.64 2.49 -7.28
C ARG A 154 10.22 3.88 -7.54
N ASN A 155 10.71 4.11 -8.75
CA ASN A 155 11.30 5.39 -9.13
C ASN A 155 10.28 6.55 -9.08
N THR A 156 9.00 6.27 -9.29
CA THR A 156 7.92 7.26 -9.09
C THR A 156 7.80 7.63 -7.61
N VAL A 157 7.80 6.63 -6.70
CA VAL A 157 7.74 6.88 -5.25
C VAL A 157 8.96 7.65 -4.78
N LEU A 158 10.18 7.24 -5.18
CA LEU A 158 11.42 7.98 -4.85
C LEU A 158 11.35 9.45 -5.31
N ARG A 159 10.83 9.71 -6.50
CA ARG A 159 10.61 11.09 -6.96
C ARG A 159 9.63 11.85 -6.07
N LEU A 160 8.54 11.23 -5.67
CA LEU A 160 7.55 11.85 -4.76
C LEU A 160 8.15 12.15 -3.38
N MET A 161 8.98 11.25 -2.85
CA MET A 161 9.73 11.48 -1.61
C MET A 161 10.68 12.67 -1.72
N ARG A 162 11.43 12.75 -2.82
CA ARG A 162 12.30 13.91 -3.10
C ARG A 162 11.51 15.21 -3.21
N ASP A 163 10.44 15.21 -3.98
CA ASP A 163 9.61 16.40 -4.26
C ASP A 163 8.95 16.95 -2.97
N GLN A 164 8.88 16.14 -1.91
CA GLN A 164 8.36 16.51 -0.60
C GLN A 164 9.46 16.69 0.46
N GLY A 165 10.74 16.57 0.09
CA GLY A 165 11.88 16.81 0.98
C GLY A 165 12.22 15.66 1.93
N TYR A 166 11.63 14.47 1.76
CA TYR A 166 11.96 13.29 2.57
C TYR A 166 13.33 12.69 2.22
N ILE A 167 13.78 12.88 0.98
CA ILE A 167 15.12 12.55 0.53
C ILE A 167 15.69 13.70 -0.31
N SER A 168 17.01 13.84 -0.31
CA SER A 168 17.73 14.84 -1.11
C SER A 168 17.79 14.45 -2.60
N HIS A 169 18.20 15.40 -3.45
CA HIS A 169 18.42 15.13 -4.88
C HIS A 169 19.53 14.09 -5.12
N ASN A 170 20.58 14.09 -4.30
CA ASN A 170 21.69 13.14 -4.39
C ASN A 170 21.24 11.73 -4.01
N GLU A 171 20.51 11.58 -2.89
CA GLU A 171 19.93 10.30 -2.47
C GLU A 171 18.95 9.76 -3.51
N HIS A 172 18.08 10.62 -4.08
CA HIS A 172 17.20 10.21 -5.16
C HIS A 172 17.96 9.65 -6.36
N ALA A 173 19.05 10.31 -6.77
CA ALA A 173 19.88 9.83 -7.89
C ALA A 173 20.52 8.48 -7.56
N GLN A 174 21.05 8.33 -6.34
CA GLN A 174 21.65 7.10 -5.85
C GLN A 174 20.65 5.94 -5.82
N TYR A 175 19.51 6.10 -5.14
CA TYR A 175 18.49 5.04 -5.01
C TYR A 175 17.87 4.67 -6.35
N ARG A 176 17.69 5.62 -7.25
CA ARG A 176 17.17 5.36 -8.59
C ARG A 176 18.11 4.49 -9.42
N ALA A 177 19.42 4.60 -9.22
CA ALA A 177 20.42 3.81 -9.92
C ALA A 177 20.54 2.37 -9.42
N MET A 178 20.06 2.08 -8.20
CA MET A 178 20.11 0.74 -7.62
C MET A 178 19.27 -0.26 -8.41
N THR A 179 19.79 -1.47 -8.55
CA THR A 179 19.08 -2.61 -9.13
C THR A 179 17.93 -3.06 -8.22
N LEU A 180 16.95 -3.77 -8.79
CA LEU A 180 15.92 -4.40 -7.98
C LEU A 180 16.44 -5.73 -7.44
N GLU A 181 16.58 -5.84 -6.13
CA GLU A 181 17.02 -7.04 -5.43
C GLU A 181 15.87 -7.79 -4.75
N ALA A 182 14.68 -7.79 -5.34
CA ALA A 182 13.57 -8.56 -4.79
C ALA A 182 13.84 -10.06 -4.95
N VAL A 183 13.70 -10.82 -3.86
CA VAL A 183 13.90 -12.27 -3.84
C VAL A 183 12.81 -12.93 -4.68
N ASN A 184 13.21 -13.62 -5.74
CA ASN A 184 12.30 -14.32 -6.65
C ASN A 184 11.63 -15.54 -6.02
N GLU A 185 12.30 -16.21 -5.11
CA GLU A 185 11.81 -17.41 -4.45
C GLU A 185 12.21 -17.40 -2.98
N LEU A 186 11.27 -17.10 -2.10
CA LEU A 186 11.42 -17.69 -0.76
C LEU A 186 11.19 -19.19 -0.93
N PRO A 187 12.13 -20.04 -0.51
CA PRO A 187 11.83 -21.46 -0.40
C PRO A 187 10.58 -21.58 0.45
N MET A 188 9.58 -22.27 -0.06
CA MET A 188 8.37 -22.55 0.70
C MET A 188 8.81 -23.28 1.98
N ARG A 189 8.85 -22.56 3.11
CA ARG A 189 9.25 -23.13 4.39
C ARG A 189 8.14 -24.04 4.87
N GLY A 190 8.33 -25.34 4.71
CA GLY A 190 7.44 -26.38 5.21
C GLY A 190 7.83 -27.75 4.68
N LYS A 191 7.54 -28.81 5.45
CA LYS A 191 7.81 -30.20 5.06
C LYS A 191 6.99 -30.66 3.84
N ALA A 192 5.95 -29.90 3.46
CA ALA A 192 5.10 -30.18 2.31
C ALA A 192 4.51 -28.89 1.73
N PRO A 193 5.31 -28.05 1.06
CA PRO A 193 4.89 -26.73 0.61
C PRO A 193 3.71 -26.76 -0.39
N TYR A 194 3.69 -27.74 -1.28
CA TYR A 194 2.57 -27.91 -2.23
C TYR A 194 1.27 -28.32 -1.53
N PHE A 195 1.36 -29.16 -0.50
CA PHE A 195 0.20 -29.57 0.29
C PHE A 195 -0.38 -28.40 1.08
N THR A 196 0.47 -27.62 1.73
CA THR A 196 0.04 -26.42 2.48
C THR A 196 -0.64 -25.40 1.58
N GLU A 197 -0.10 -25.15 0.39
CA GLU A 197 -0.70 -24.27 -0.59
C GLU A 197 -2.01 -24.84 -1.16
N TYR A 198 -2.09 -26.14 -1.39
CA TYR A 198 -3.30 -26.82 -1.83
C TYR A 198 -4.42 -26.71 -0.79
N VAL A 199 -4.11 -26.97 0.48
CA VAL A 199 -5.07 -26.85 1.61
C VAL A 199 -5.53 -25.39 1.76
N ARG A 200 -4.61 -24.42 1.67
CA ARG A 200 -4.95 -23.00 1.72
C ARG A 200 -5.96 -22.63 0.63
N ARG A 201 -5.72 -23.07 -0.61
CA ARG A 201 -6.64 -22.80 -1.74
C ARG A 201 -8.00 -23.50 -1.59
N LEU A 202 -8.02 -24.67 -0.98
CA LEU A 202 -9.31 -25.34 -0.68
C LEU A 202 -10.11 -24.56 0.36
N LEU A 203 -9.46 -24.12 1.44
CA LEU A 203 -10.12 -23.32 2.49
C LEU A 203 -10.61 -21.97 1.96
N GLU A 204 -9.84 -21.29 1.11
CA GLU A 204 -10.27 -20.06 0.46
C GLU A 204 -11.50 -20.26 -0.43
N LYS A 205 -11.59 -21.39 -1.15
CA LYS A 205 -12.78 -21.73 -1.96
C LYS A 205 -14.00 -22.08 -1.10
N GLU A 206 -13.81 -22.72 0.03
CA GLU A 206 -14.91 -23.02 0.98
C GLU A 206 -15.43 -21.75 1.67
N ASP A 207 -14.52 -20.81 2.03
CA ASP A 207 -14.92 -19.50 2.57
C ASP A 207 -15.71 -18.66 1.53
N GLU A 208 -15.29 -18.68 0.26
CA GLU A 208 -16.06 -18.04 -0.82
C GLU A 208 -17.42 -18.70 -1.06
N ALA A 209 -17.57 -19.98 -0.79
CA ALA A 209 -18.84 -20.72 -0.94
C ALA A 209 -19.78 -20.57 0.26
N LEU A 210 -19.26 -20.15 1.43
CA LEU A 210 -20.04 -19.92 2.65
C LEU A 210 -20.54 -18.47 2.79
N ASP A 211 -20.02 -17.55 1.98
CA ASP A 211 -20.40 -16.12 1.94
C ASP A 211 -21.54 -15.83 0.92
N ILE A 212 -22.37 -16.87 0.56
CA ILE A 212 -23.58 -16.71 -0.26
C ILE A 212 -24.81 -16.50 0.61
#